data_7226888757494d813eb809601561721f
#
_entry.id   7226888757494d813eb809601561721f
#
_cell.length_a   1.000
_cell.length_b   1.000
_cell.length_c   1.000
_cell.angle_alpha   90.00
_cell.angle_beta   90.00
_cell.angle_gamma   90.00
#
_symmetry.space_group_name_H-M   'P 1'
#
loop_
_entity.id
_entity.type
_entity.pdbx_description
1 polymer ?
#
loop_
_entity_poly.entity_id
_entity_poly.type
_entity_poly.pdbx_seq_one_letter_code
_entity_poly.pdbx_strand_id
1 'polypeptide(L)'
;MDYEKLRSALAQRKPGSMDGRPPCAVLVPLVRHNGEDCLLFELRSASLHWQPGEVCFPGGRMEPEETALECALRETREELGLSADHI
;
A
#
# COMPACT_ATOMS: atom_id res chain seq x y z
N MET A 1 6.88 -17.88 2.28
CA MET A 1 7.69 -16.70 1.95
C MET A 1 8.74 -16.52 3.05
N ASP A 2 9.97 -16.28 2.65
CA ASP A 2 11.06 -16.04 3.59
C ASP A 2 11.13 -14.53 3.90
N TYR A 3 10.51 -14.13 5.01
CA TYR A 3 10.43 -12.73 5.40
C TYR A 3 11.79 -12.14 5.79
N GLU A 4 12.67 -12.95 6.38
CA GLU A 4 13.99 -12.47 6.76
C GLU A 4 14.85 -12.15 5.54
N LYS A 5 14.79 -13.00 4.52
CA LYS A 5 15.49 -12.77 3.28
C LYS A 5 14.97 -11.53 2.56
N LEU A 6 13.65 -11.37 2.53
CA LEU A 6 13.01 -10.20 1.94
C LEU A 6 13.40 -8.92 2.69
N ARG A 7 13.35 -8.97 4.02
CA ARG A 7 13.73 -7.83 4.86
C ARG A 7 15.18 -7.42 4.61
N SER A 8 16.08 -8.38 4.57
CA SER A 8 17.51 -8.11 4.31
C SER A 8 17.73 -7.47 2.95
N ALA A 9 17.05 -7.97 1.92
CA ALA A 9 17.15 -7.42 0.58
C ALA A 9 16.64 -5.97 0.51
N LEU A 10 15.51 -5.70 1.16
CA LEU A 10 14.92 -4.36 1.18
C LEU A 10 15.75 -3.37 2.01
N ALA A 11 16.35 -3.84 3.11
CA ALA A 11 17.17 -2.99 3.97
C ALA A 11 18.42 -2.46 3.27
N GLN A 12 18.90 -3.17 2.25
CA GLN A 12 20.06 -2.75 1.48
C GLN A 12 19.72 -1.74 0.39
N ARG A 13 18.44 -1.54 0.11
CA ARG A 13 18.01 -0.60 -0.92
C ARG A 13 17.85 0.79 -0.34
N LYS A 14 18.34 1.78 -1.06
CA LYS A 14 18.17 3.17 -0.69
C LYS A 14 16.84 3.66 -1.23
N PRO A 15 15.93 4.14 -0.37
CA PRO A 15 14.67 4.70 -0.86
C PRO A 15 14.93 5.92 -1.73
N GLY A 16 14.13 6.05 -2.77
CA GLY A 16 14.18 7.19 -3.66
C GLY A 16 12.79 7.58 -4.11
N SER A 17 12.66 8.75 -4.68
CA SER A 17 11.41 9.22 -5.24
C SER A 17 11.58 9.63 -6.68
N MET A 18 10.49 9.56 -7.44
CA MET A 18 10.46 10.04 -8.83
C MET A 18 10.19 11.52 -8.85
N ASP A 19 11.01 12.26 -9.60
CA ASP A 19 10.90 13.70 -9.70
C ASP A 19 9.64 14.13 -10.43
N GLY A 20 9.09 15.29 -10.03
CA GLY A 20 8.06 16.00 -10.75
C GLY A 20 6.64 15.46 -10.62
N ARG A 21 6.40 14.45 -9.77
CA ARG A 21 5.07 13.91 -9.52
C ARG A 21 4.64 14.17 -8.09
N PRO A 22 3.32 14.43 -7.86
CA PRO A 22 2.81 14.50 -6.50
C PRO A 22 3.11 13.21 -5.75
N PRO A 23 3.56 13.29 -4.49
CA PRO A 23 3.87 12.08 -3.75
C PRO A 23 2.63 11.27 -3.44
N CYS A 24 2.74 9.98 -3.64
CA CYS A 24 1.72 9.01 -3.30
C CYS A 24 2.34 7.91 -2.45
N ALA A 25 1.52 7.20 -1.70
CA ALA A 25 1.96 6.07 -0.91
C ALA A 25 0.96 4.93 -1.06
N VAL A 26 1.48 3.71 -1.09
CA VAL A 26 0.65 2.51 -1.11
C VAL A 26 1.11 1.57 0.00
N LEU A 27 0.18 0.77 0.48
CA LEU A 27 0.48 -0.32 1.40
C LEU A 27 0.53 -1.61 0.59
N VAL A 28 1.55 -2.43 0.83
CA VAL A 28 1.63 -3.77 0.26
C VAL A 28 1.28 -4.75 1.38
N PRO A 29 -0.02 -5.12 1.52
CA PRO A 29 -0.44 -5.91 2.66
C PRO A 29 -0.10 -7.40 2.47
N LEU A 30 0.67 -7.93 3.41
CA LEU A 30 0.95 -9.35 3.48
C LEU A 30 -0.03 -9.97 4.47
N VAL A 31 -0.81 -10.93 4.01
CA VAL A 31 -1.85 -11.57 4.82
C VAL A 31 -1.72 -13.07 4.73
N ARG A 32 -2.26 -13.77 5.73
CA ARG A 32 -2.38 -15.23 5.67
C ARG A 32 -3.83 -15.59 5.41
N HIS A 33 -4.02 -16.45 4.43
CA HIS A 33 -5.33 -16.94 4.06
C HIS A 33 -5.24 -18.44 3.83
N ASN A 34 -6.01 -19.21 4.59
CA ASN A 34 -5.99 -20.67 4.54
C ASN A 34 -4.57 -21.25 4.69
N GLY A 35 -3.77 -20.65 5.58
CA GLY A 35 -2.41 -21.10 5.85
C GLY A 35 -1.36 -20.66 4.82
N GLU A 36 -1.75 -19.88 3.84
CA GLU A 36 -0.84 -19.40 2.79
C GLU A 36 -0.58 -17.91 2.92
N ASP A 37 0.64 -17.50 2.56
CA ASP A 37 1.02 -16.10 2.50
C ASP A 37 0.49 -15.49 1.20
N CYS A 38 -0.27 -14.43 1.34
CA CYS A 38 -0.93 -13.77 0.21
C CYS A 38 -0.71 -12.26 0.25
N LEU A 39 -0.88 -11.64 -0.91
CA LEU A 39 -0.96 -10.18 -1.02
C LEU A 39 -2.43 -9.80 -1.17
N LEU A 40 -2.84 -8.77 -0.44
CA LEU A 40 -4.20 -8.25 -0.54
C LEU A 40 -4.24 -7.09 -1.52
N PHE A 41 -5.14 -7.17 -2.49
CA PHE A 41 -5.40 -6.10 -3.45
C PHE A 41 -6.80 -5.57 -3.26
N GLU A 42 -7.02 -4.34 -3.67
CA GLU A 42 -8.37 -3.79 -3.78
C GLU A 42 -8.79 -3.74 -5.23
N LEU A 43 -10.10 -3.80 -5.46
CA LEU A 43 -10.69 -3.59 -6.76
C LEU A 43 -11.28 -2.18 -6.78
N ARG A 44 -10.76 -1.33 -7.65
CA ARG A 44 -11.25 0.04 -7.77
C ARG A 44 -12.66 0.05 -8.38
N SER A 45 -13.48 0.97 -7.89
CA SER A 45 -14.84 1.11 -8.40
C SER A 45 -14.85 1.42 -9.90
N ALA A 46 -15.77 0.80 -10.62
CA ALA A 46 -15.94 1.05 -12.06
C ALA A 46 -16.44 2.47 -12.34
N SER A 47 -16.96 3.17 -11.33
CA SER A 47 -17.45 4.55 -11.48
C SER A 47 -16.36 5.62 -11.31
N LEU A 48 -15.14 5.24 -10.95
CA LEU A 48 -14.05 6.20 -10.76
C LEU A 48 -13.57 6.73 -12.11
N HIS A 49 -13.13 8.00 -12.11
CA HIS A 49 -12.56 8.61 -13.32
C HIS A 49 -11.15 8.13 -13.61
N TRP A 50 -10.41 7.74 -12.58
CA TRP A 50 -9.02 7.32 -12.69
C TRP A 50 -8.91 5.83 -12.41
N GLN A 51 -8.37 5.10 -13.37
CA GLN A 51 -8.15 3.65 -13.27
C GLN A 51 -9.39 2.88 -12.78
N PRO A 52 -10.57 3.07 -13.42
CA PRO A 52 -11.78 2.35 -12.99
C PRO A 52 -11.63 0.85 -13.19
N GLY A 53 -12.12 0.07 -12.24
CA GLY A 53 -12.14 -1.39 -12.35
C GLY A 53 -10.79 -2.07 -12.25
N GLU A 54 -9.71 -1.34 -12.00
CA GLU A 54 -8.39 -1.94 -11.87
C GLU A 54 -8.14 -2.51 -10.48
N VAL A 55 -7.30 -3.54 -10.44
CA VAL A 55 -6.81 -4.14 -9.21
C VAL A 55 -5.53 -3.43 -8.78
N CYS A 56 -5.46 -2.98 -7.54
CA CYS A 56 -4.29 -2.25 -7.05
C CYS A 56 -4.11 -2.48 -5.55
N PHE A 57 -2.94 -2.06 -5.04
CA PHE A 57 -2.73 -1.99 -3.60
C PHE A 57 -3.45 -0.76 -3.04
N PRO A 58 -3.91 -0.81 -1.77
CA PRO A 58 -4.51 0.37 -1.14
C PRO A 58 -3.48 1.48 -1.03
N GLY A 59 -3.90 2.70 -1.33
CA GLY A 59 -3.01 3.85 -1.29
C GLY A 59 -3.61 5.05 -1.99
N GLY A 60 -2.85 6.14 -2.00
CA GLY A 60 -3.29 7.37 -2.62
C GLY A 60 -2.31 8.49 -2.45
N ARG A 61 -2.79 9.70 -2.69
CA ARG A 61 -1.97 10.91 -2.63
C ARG A 61 -1.71 11.31 -1.19
N MET A 62 -0.46 11.65 -0.90
CA MET A 62 -0.07 12.16 0.40
C MET A 62 -0.65 13.55 0.62
N GLU A 63 -1.16 13.77 1.83
CA GLU A 63 -1.58 15.10 2.26
C GLU A 63 -0.35 15.88 2.75
N PRO A 64 -0.44 17.24 2.79
CA PRO A 64 0.67 18.04 3.34
C PRO A 64 1.04 17.57 4.75
N GLU A 65 2.33 17.48 5.01
CA GLU A 65 2.89 17.09 6.31
C GLU A 65 2.64 15.63 6.71
N GLU A 66 2.02 14.86 5.85
CA GLU A 66 1.79 13.43 6.09
C GLU A 66 3.02 12.64 5.65
N THR A 67 3.46 11.68 6.46
CA THR A 67 4.50 10.75 6.04
C THR A 67 3.93 9.69 5.09
N ALA A 68 4.79 9.00 4.36
CA ALA A 68 4.36 7.92 3.49
C ALA A 68 3.63 6.83 4.27
N LEU A 69 4.12 6.47 5.46
CA LEU A 69 3.46 5.48 6.31
C LEU A 69 2.08 5.95 6.75
N GLU A 70 1.97 7.20 7.19
CA GLU A 70 0.69 7.77 7.60
C GLU A 70 -0.32 7.76 6.45
N CYS A 71 0.13 8.14 5.26
CA CYS A 71 -0.70 8.12 4.06
C CYS A 71 -1.17 6.70 3.73
N ALA A 72 -0.26 5.75 3.70
CA ALA A 72 -0.59 4.37 3.37
C ALA A 72 -1.61 3.79 4.35
N LEU A 73 -1.45 4.06 5.65
CA LEU A 73 -2.38 3.58 6.67
C LEU A 73 -3.73 4.28 6.58
N ARG A 74 -3.74 5.59 6.35
CA ARG A 74 -4.98 6.36 6.21
C ARG A 74 -5.80 5.88 5.01
N GLU A 75 -5.14 5.76 3.87
CA GLU A 75 -5.81 5.30 2.65
C GLU A 75 -6.34 3.87 2.79
N THR A 76 -5.57 3.00 3.45
CA THR A 76 -6.01 1.62 3.69
C THR A 76 -7.26 1.59 4.56
N ARG A 77 -7.33 2.43 5.58
CA ARG A 77 -8.52 2.54 6.42
C ARG A 77 -9.71 3.05 5.64
N GLU A 78 -9.51 4.09 4.81
CA GLU A 78 -10.58 4.67 4.01
C GLU A 78 -11.11 3.69 2.96
N GLU A 79 -10.24 2.95 2.32
CA GLU A 79 -10.61 2.08 1.20
C GLU A 79 -11.05 0.69 1.63
N LEU A 80 -10.43 0.12 2.65
CA LEU A 80 -10.69 -1.26 3.08
C LEU A 80 -11.29 -1.37 4.48
N GLY A 81 -11.38 -0.27 5.23
CA GLY A 81 -11.88 -0.30 6.59
C GLY A 81 -10.93 -0.92 7.60
N LEU A 82 -9.68 -1.12 7.25
CA LEU A 82 -8.67 -1.72 8.13
C LEU A 82 -7.93 -0.62 8.87
N SER A 83 -7.99 -0.64 10.19
CA SER A 83 -7.25 0.29 11.03
C SER A 83 -5.79 -0.16 11.20
N ALA A 84 -4.93 0.77 11.64
CA ALA A 84 -3.53 0.48 11.89
C ALA A 84 -3.33 -0.65 12.91
N ASP A 85 -4.27 -0.83 13.82
CA ASP A 85 -4.20 -1.89 14.83
C ASP A 85 -4.26 -3.29 14.25
N HIS A 86 -4.75 -3.43 13.02
CA HIS A 86 -4.87 -4.70 12.32
C HIS A 86 -3.73 -4.93 11.31
N ILE A 87 -2.79 -4.01 11.26
CA ILE A 87 -1.71 -4.05 10.26
C ILE A 87 -0.34 -4.31 10.88
#